data_f98d75925957815bf788f3574633d3f2
#
_entry.id   f98d75925957815bf788f3574633d3f2
#
_cell.length_a   1.000
_cell.length_b   1.000
_cell.length_c   1.000
_cell.angle_alpha   90.00
_cell.angle_beta   90.00
_cell.angle_gamma   90.00
#
_symmetry.space_group_name_H-M   'P 1'
#
loop_
_entity.id
_entity.type
_entity.pdbx_description
1 polymer ?
#
loop_
_entity_poly.entity_id
_entity_poly.type
_entity_poly.pdbx_seq_one_letter_code
_entity_poly.pdbx_strand_id
1 'polypeptide(L)'
;TGNMLKLHVKNRRAYWDNYLGCILDGRQTALLLPEDGPAVLEIPVEQTDKKEHELTIFKRQDSCHEVRFLGVEIADGACLLDVPDKPGRKIEVYGDSVSAGEVSEAVAYTGREDPEHNGEYSNCWYSYAWMTARKLNAQIHDIAQGGMALLDGTGCFHEPDYIGMETAWDKVRYHPQLGPQLSWNFENYVPQLVIVALGQNDSHPEDYMKEDYSGEKAEKWR
;
A
#
# COMPACT_ATOMS: atom_id res chain seq x y z
N THR A 1 7.43 18.69 18.45
CA THR A 1 7.06 19.12 19.81
C THR A 1 5.62 19.66 19.80
N GLY A 2 4.97 19.74 20.98
CA GLY A 2 3.61 20.27 21.11
C GLY A 2 2.52 19.20 21.12
N ASN A 3 1.27 19.63 21.33
CA ASN A 3 0.11 18.77 21.56
C ASN A 3 -0.94 18.79 20.43
N MET A 4 -0.61 19.41 19.31
CA MET A 4 -1.45 19.44 18.11
C MET A 4 -0.65 18.98 16.91
N LEU A 5 -1.21 18.05 16.19
CA LEU A 5 -0.64 17.52 14.96
C LEU A 5 -1.76 17.24 13.97
N LYS A 6 -1.69 17.87 12.80
CA LYS A 6 -2.63 17.64 11.71
C LYS A 6 -1.88 17.33 10.43
N LEU A 7 -2.41 16.39 9.65
CA LEU A 7 -1.92 16.06 8.33
C LEU A 7 -2.81 16.69 7.28
N HIS A 8 -2.20 17.41 6.36
CA HIS A 8 -2.85 17.89 5.16
C HIS A 8 -2.59 16.90 4.03
N VAL A 9 -3.63 16.30 3.50
CA VAL A 9 -3.56 15.29 2.45
C VAL A 9 -4.58 15.57 1.36
N LYS A 10 -4.39 14.95 0.20
CA LYS A 10 -5.41 14.85 -0.83
C LYS A 10 -5.62 13.39 -1.16
N ASN A 11 -6.82 12.90 -0.85
CA ASN A 11 -7.23 11.54 -1.16
C ASN A 11 -7.77 11.42 -2.58
N ARG A 12 -7.53 10.28 -3.20
CA ARG A 12 -8.12 9.88 -4.48
C ARG A 12 -8.16 8.37 -4.54
N ARG A 13 -9.28 7.82 -4.09
CA ARG A 13 -9.48 6.37 -4.02
C ARG A 13 -10.01 5.80 -5.33
N ALA A 14 -9.62 4.59 -5.65
CA ALA A 14 -10.15 3.86 -6.79
C ALA A 14 -11.46 3.13 -6.44
N TYR A 15 -11.49 2.52 -5.24
CA TYR A 15 -12.64 1.80 -4.66
C TYR A 15 -12.46 1.80 -3.14
N TRP A 16 -13.26 1.14 -2.38
CA TRP A 16 -13.21 1.01 -0.91
C TRP A 16 -12.84 2.30 -0.16
N ASP A 17 -12.86 2.22 1.13
CA ASP A 17 -12.30 3.26 1.98
C ASP A 17 -10.78 3.19 1.99
N ASN A 18 -10.14 4.35 2.00
CA ASN A 18 -8.69 4.45 2.01
C ASN A 18 -8.21 4.91 3.39
N TYR A 19 -7.19 4.25 3.91
CA TYR A 19 -6.65 4.53 5.24
C TYR A 19 -5.15 4.85 5.18
N LEU A 20 -4.73 5.79 6.02
CA LEU A 20 -3.33 5.94 6.38
C LEU A 20 -3.03 5.22 7.69
N GLY A 21 -1.88 4.60 7.77
CA GLY A 21 -1.28 4.19 9.03
C GLY A 21 -0.52 5.36 9.63
N CYS A 22 -0.72 5.57 10.91
CA CYS A 22 -0.05 6.58 11.69
C CYS A 22 0.58 5.92 12.91
N ILE A 23 1.90 6.00 13.04
CA ILE A 23 2.61 5.54 14.24
C ILE A 23 3.19 6.76 14.92
N LEU A 24 2.61 7.12 16.05
CA LEU A 24 3.10 8.20 16.90
C LEU A 24 3.70 7.59 18.16
N ASP A 25 4.99 7.82 18.37
CA ASP A 25 5.74 7.30 19.53
C ASP A 25 5.61 5.79 19.74
N GLY A 26 5.56 5.03 18.64
CA GLY A 26 5.44 3.58 18.65
C GLY A 26 4.00 3.05 18.76
N ARG A 27 2.99 3.92 18.92
CA ARG A 27 1.57 3.53 18.92
C ARG A 27 0.97 3.73 17.54
N GLN A 28 0.48 2.65 16.95
CA GLN A 28 -0.16 2.68 15.64
C GLN A 28 -1.65 2.97 15.75
N THR A 29 -2.16 3.81 14.86
CA THR A 29 -3.58 4.08 14.63
C THR A 29 -3.88 4.08 13.13
N ALA A 30 -5.12 3.72 12.77
CA ALA A 30 -5.64 3.87 11.43
C ALA A 30 -6.37 5.21 11.31
N LEU A 31 -6.07 5.96 10.26
CA LEU A 31 -6.74 7.21 9.94
C LEU A 31 -7.54 7.02 8.66
N LEU A 32 -8.86 6.95 8.79
CA LEU A 32 -9.76 6.91 7.64
C LEU A 32 -9.62 8.21 6.86
N LEU A 33 -9.36 8.09 5.56
CA LEU A 33 -9.39 9.22 4.65
C LEU A 33 -10.83 9.51 4.24
N PRO A 34 -11.24 10.78 4.21
CA PRO A 34 -12.56 11.14 3.71
C PRO A 34 -12.67 10.82 2.21
N GLU A 35 -13.83 11.10 1.63
CA GLU A 35 -14.02 11.03 0.18
C GLU A 35 -12.96 11.83 -0.58
N ASP A 36 -12.92 11.65 -1.88
CA ASP A 36 -11.91 12.27 -2.73
C ASP A 36 -11.82 13.79 -2.54
N GLY A 37 -10.60 14.27 -2.44
CA GLY A 37 -10.30 15.68 -2.30
C GLY A 37 -9.30 16.01 -1.20
N PRO A 38 -9.10 17.30 -0.91
CA PRO A 38 -8.27 17.74 0.21
C PRO A 38 -8.91 17.41 1.54
N ALA A 39 -8.10 16.96 2.49
CA ALA A 39 -8.52 16.66 3.84
C ALA A 39 -7.46 17.09 4.87
N VAL A 40 -7.93 17.37 6.07
CA VAL A 40 -7.11 17.61 7.24
C VAL A 40 -7.43 16.54 8.27
N LEU A 41 -6.45 15.72 8.62
CA LEU A 41 -6.59 14.64 9.59
C LEU A 41 -5.92 15.05 10.89
N GLU A 42 -6.67 15.04 11.98
CA GLU A 42 -6.11 15.28 13.31
C GLU A 42 -5.51 13.99 13.85
N ILE A 43 -4.27 14.07 14.31
CA ILE A 43 -3.59 12.98 15.00
C ILE A 43 -3.65 13.26 16.49
N PRO A 44 -4.27 12.40 17.29
CA PRO A 44 -4.32 12.57 18.73
C PRO A 44 -2.90 12.47 19.32
N VAL A 45 -2.41 13.54 19.88
CA VAL A 45 -1.15 13.57 20.64
C VAL A 45 -1.52 13.47 22.11
N GLU A 46 -1.14 12.36 22.75
CA GLU A 46 -1.36 12.23 24.19
C GLU A 46 -0.55 13.29 24.94
N GLN A 47 -1.16 13.89 25.96
CA GLN A 47 -0.44 14.82 26.84
C GLN A 47 0.56 14.02 27.69
N THR A 48 1.82 14.13 27.34
CA THR A 48 2.92 13.51 28.05
C THR A 48 3.97 14.57 28.37
N ASP A 49 4.87 14.29 29.32
CA ASP A 49 6.04 15.13 29.57
C ASP A 49 7.09 15.03 28.44
N LYS A 50 6.81 14.25 27.41
CA LYS A 50 7.69 14.05 26.26
C LYS A 50 7.73 15.32 25.40
N LYS A 51 8.93 15.84 25.19
CA LYS A 51 9.16 17.07 24.42
C LYS A 51 9.32 16.81 22.92
N GLU A 52 9.75 15.63 22.55
CA GLU A 52 10.00 15.21 21.18
C GLU A 52 9.13 14.02 20.86
N HIS A 53 8.51 14.03 19.69
CA HIS A 53 7.64 12.98 19.18
C HIS A 53 8.17 12.46 17.86
N GLU A 54 8.07 11.16 17.65
CA GLU A 54 8.37 10.52 16.39
C GLU A 54 7.07 10.10 15.70
N LEU A 55 6.91 10.54 14.45
CA LEU A 55 5.74 10.25 13.64
C LEU A 55 6.16 9.52 12.37
N THR A 56 5.60 8.33 12.17
CA THR A 56 5.64 7.61 10.89
C THR A 56 4.26 7.58 10.27
N ILE A 57 4.17 7.97 9.00
CA ILE A 57 2.93 7.92 8.22
C ILE A 57 3.18 7.03 7.02
N PHE A 58 2.24 6.14 6.74
CA PHE A 58 2.31 5.25 5.60
C PHE A 58 0.91 4.98 5.04
N LYS A 59 0.85 4.64 3.76
CA LYS A 59 -0.36 4.15 3.12
C LYS A 59 -0.57 2.70 3.52
N ARG A 60 -1.76 2.34 3.99
CA ARG A 60 -2.04 1.01 4.53
C ARG A 60 -2.37 -0.04 3.48
N GLN A 61 -2.89 0.40 2.35
CA GLN A 61 -3.59 -0.45 1.39
C GLN A 61 -2.92 -0.44 0.01
N ASP A 62 -3.57 -1.11 -0.87
CA ASP A 62 -3.25 -1.36 -2.28
C ASP A 62 -2.63 -0.19 -3.03
N SER A 63 -1.72 -0.50 -3.92
CA SER A 63 -0.95 0.50 -4.67
C SER A 63 -1.82 1.37 -5.59
N CYS A 64 -3.00 0.90 -6.00
CA CYS A 64 -3.88 1.66 -6.90
C CYS A 64 -4.47 2.94 -6.29
N HIS A 65 -4.62 3.05 -4.97
CA HIS A 65 -5.17 4.26 -4.35
C HIS A 65 -4.12 5.36 -4.30
N GLU A 66 -4.49 6.57 -4.69
CA GLU A 66 -3.59 7.72 -4.63
C GLU A 66 -3.82 8.53 -3.35
N VAL A 67 -2.74 8.80 -2.63
CA VAL A 67 -2.73 9.77 -1.54
C VAL A 67 -1.59 10.75 -1.77
N ARG A 68 -1.88 12.04 -1.75
CA ARG A 68 -0.86 13.09 -1.78
C ARG A 68 -0.71 13.67 -0.40
N PHE A 69 0.47 13.58 0.15
CA PHE A 69 0.85 14.30 1.35
C PHE A 69 1.16 15.75 1.00
N LEU A 70 0.50 16.69 1.66
CA LEU A 70 0.62 18.14 1.37
C LEU A 70 1.40 18.87 2.47
N GLY A 71 1.45 18.31 3.68
CA GLY A 71 2.19 18.90 4.79
C GLY A 71 1.67 18.52 6.17
N VAL A 72 2.31 19.05 7.17
CA VAL A 72 1.96 18.89 8.60
C VAL A 72 1.72 20.26 9.19
N GLU A 73 0.68 20.37 10.00
CA GLU A 73 0.44 21.52 10.89
C GLU A 73 0.72 21.08 12.32
N ILE A 74 1.54 21.83 13.01
CA ILE A 74 1.94 21.56 14.40
C ILE A 74 1.55 22.77 15.30
N ALA A 75 1.53 22.56 16.61
CA ALA A 75 1.16 23.60 17.55
C ALA A 75 2.08 24.84 17.47
N ASP A 76 1.53 26.00 17.82
CA ASP A 76 2.29 27.25 17.89
C ASP A 76 3.50 27.09 18.83
N GLY A 77 4.65 27.56 18.37
CA GLY A 77 5.91 27.45 19.12
C GLY A 77 6.57 26.06 19.07
N ALA A 78 5.92 25.06 18.43
CA ALA A 78 6.55 23.78 18.14
C ALA A 78 7.48 23.89 16.92
N CYS A 79 8.38 22.94 16.77
CA CYS A 79 9.28 22.87 15.62
C CYS A 79 9.39 21.43 15.10
N LEU A 80 9.64 21.28 13.80
CA LEU A 80 10.07 20.03 13.22
C LEU A 80 11.57 19.86 13.49
N LEU A 81 11.93 18.64 13.87
CA LEU A 81 13.32 18.23 14.04
C LEU A 81 13.82 17.55 12.75
N ASP A 82 15.14 17.37 12.66
CA ASP A 82 15.74 16.66 11.55
C ASP A 82 15.21 15.23 11.48
N VAL A 83 14.90 14.80 10.26
CA VAL A 83 14.41 13.43 10.01
C VAL A 83 15.58 12.47 10.12
N PRO A 84 15.41 11.31 10.78
CA PRO A 84 16.44 10.29 10.82
C PRO A 84 16.89 9.84 9.40
N ASP A 85 18.15 9.50 9.27
CA ASP A 85 18.68 8.97 8.02
C ASP A 85 17.90 7.71 7.57
N LYS A 86 17.57 7.68 6.30
CA LYS A 86 16.92 6.51 5.72
C LYS A 86 17.89 5.34 5.66
N PRO A 87 17.42 4.09 5.87
CA PRO A 87 18.25 2.91 5.64
C PRO A 87 18.88 2.91 4.25
N GLY A 88 20.14 2.47 4.15
CA GLY A 88 20.84 2.39 2.88
C GLY A 88 20.38 1.23 1.98
N ARG A 89 19.76 0.20 2.57
CA ARG A 89 19.20 -0.94 1.82
C ARG A 89 17.83 -0.57 1.26
N LYS A 90 17.53 -1.05 0.05
CA LYS A 90 16.26 -0.80 -0.64
C LYS A 90 15.72 -2.10 -1.20
N ILE A 91 14.48 -2.41 -0.87
CA ILE A 91 13.74 -3.58 -1.35
C ILE A 91 12.54 -3.07 -2.14
N GLU A 92 12.30 -3.65 -3.30
CA GLU A 92 11.10 -3.44 -4.09
C GLU A 92 10.30 -4.73 -4.18
N VAL A 93 8.99 -4.66 -4.04
CA VAL A 93 8.10 -5.82 -4.03
C VAL A 93 6.99 -5.61 -5.06
N TYR A 94 6.80 -6.58 -5.92
CA TYR A 94 5.66 -6.70 -6.83
C TYR A 94 4.82 -7.89 -6.36
N GLY A 95 3.58 -7.64 -6.00
CA GLY A 95 2.76 -8.68 -5.39
C GLY A 95 1.26 -8.44 -5.45
N ASP A 96 0.55 -9.33 -4.82
CA ASP A 96 -0.90 -9.32 -4.70
C ASP A 96 -1.38 -8.93 -3.27
N SER A 97 -2.58 -9.39 -2.89
CA SER A 97 -3.19 -9.12 -1.58
C SER A 97 -2.30 -9.50 -0.39
N VAL A 98 -1.54 -10.59 -0.50
CA VAL A 98 -0.64 -11.04 0.59
C VAL A 98 0.50 -10.06 0.81
N SER A 99 1.05 -9.50 -0.26
CA SER A 99 2.09 -8.47 -0.20
C SER A 99 1.54 -7.13 0.27
N ALA A 100 0.34 -6.75 -0.19
CA ALA A 100 -0.37 -5.54 0.23
C ALA A 100 -0.81 -5.59 1.71
N GLY A 101 -0.88 -6.78 2.30
CA GLY A 101 -1.36 -6.98 3.68
C GLY A 101 -2.87 -6.83 3.80
N GLU A 102 -3.62 -7.25 2.77
CA GLU A 102 -5.07 -7.30 2.83
C GLU A 102 -5.55 -8.17 4.01
N VAL A 103 -6.57 -7.70 4.68
CA VAL A 103 -7.19 -8.30 5.88
C VAL A 103 -6.22 -8.77 6.97
N SER A 104 -4.99 -8.27 6.98
CA SER A 104 -3.96 -8.67 7.95
C SER A 104 -4.32 -8.37 9.41
N GLU A 105 -5.25 -7.46 9.68
CA GLU A 105 -5.78 -7.14 11.01
C GLU A 105 -7.10 -7.86 11.32
N ALA A 106 -7.62 -8.71 10.44
CA ALA A 106 -8.87 -9.45 10.63
C ALA A 106 -8.71 -10.66 11.57
N VAL A 107 -8.06 -10.49 12.71
CA VAL A 107 -7.70 -11.58 13.66
C VAL A 107 -8.91 -12.36 14.14
N ALA A 108 -10.06 -11.70 14.31
CA ALA A 108 -11.32 -12.34 14.73
C ALA A 108 -11.87 -13.34 13.70
N TYR A 109 -11.40 -13.27 12.47
CA TYR A 109 -11.81 -14.12 11.33
C TYR A 109 -10.83 -15.27 11.06
N THR A 110 -9.78 -15.42 11.85
CA THR A 110 -8.80 -16.48 11.66
C THR A 110 -9.46 -17.86 11.59
N GLY A 111 -9.24 -18.58 10.48
CA GLY A 111 -9.83 -19.90 10.21
C GLY A 111 -11.33 -19.86 9.84
N ARG A 112 -11.85 -18.72 9.45
CA ARG A 112 -13.20 -18.48 8.94
C ARG A 112 -13.12 -17.81 7.58
N GLU A 113 -14.28 -17.56 6.96
CA GLU A 113 -14.36 -16.68 5.78
C GLU A 113 -13.86 -15.28 6.14
N ASP A 114 -13.18 -14.64 5.20
CA ASP A 114 -12.72 -13.27 5.34
C ASP A 114 -13.90 -12.31 5.58
N PRO A 115 -13.70 -11.23 6.35
CA PRO A 115 -14.69 -10.17 6.42
C PRO A 115 -14.88 -9.50 5.06
N GLU A 116 -15.90 -8.66 4.95
CA GLU A 116 -16.07 -7.82 3.77
C GLU A 116 -14.79 -7.01 3.51
N HIS A 117 -14.31 -7.08 2.27
CA HIS A 117 -13.13 -6.34 1.83
C HIS A 117 -13.52 -4.88 1.55
N ASN A 118 -13.35 -4.03 2.54
CA ASN A 118 -13.64 -2.59 2.47
C ASN A 118 -12.43 -1.72 2.85
N GLY A 119 -11.26 -2.32 3.05
CA GLY A 119 -10.02 -1.65 3.44
C GLY A 119 -9.79 -1.52 4.95
N GLU A 120 -10.81 -1.70 5.79
CA GLU A 120 -10.70 -1.52 7.25
C GLU A 120 -9.61 -2.38 7.89
N TYR A 121 -9.57 -3.67 7.51
CA TYR A 121 -8.63 -4.65 8.07
C TYR A 121 -7.31 -4.75 7.30
N SER A 122 -7.15 -4.00 6.21
CA SER A 122 -5.93 -4.05 5.41
C SER A 122 -4.83 -3.20 6.05
N ASN A 123 -3.64 -3.79 6.19
CA ASN A 123 -2.51 -3.09 6.78
C ASN A 123 -1.17 -3.66 6.30
N CYS A 124 -0.55 -3.01 5.32
CA CYS A 124 0.73 -3.44 4.76
C CYS A 124 1.86 -3.52 5.82
N TRP A 125 1.74 -2.77 6.92
CA TRP A 125 2.72 -2.82 8.01
C TRP A 125 2.94 -4.23 8.55
N TYR A 126 1.89 -5.07 8.52
CA TYR A 126 1.93 -6.46 8.98
C TYR A 126 2.08 -7.46 7.83
N SER A 127 2.21 -7.02 6.58
CA SER A 127 2.56 -7.91 5.48
C SER A 127 3.98 -8.46 5.64
N TYR A 128 4.23 -9.62 5.06
CA TYR A 128 5.57 -10.22 5.06
C TYR A 128 6.61 -9.29 4.44
N ALA A 129 6.20 -8.54 3.40
CA ALA A 129 7.06 -7.61 2.66
C ALA A 129 7.59 -6.51 3.58
N TRP A 130 6.68 -5.78 4.25
CA TRP A 130 7.04 -4.70 5.17
C TRP A 130 7.74 -5.20 6.43
N MET A 131 7.31 -6.34 6.98
CA MET A 131 7.98 -6.94 8.14
C MET A 131 9.42 -7.34 7.81
N THR A 132 9.65 -7.92 6.63
CA THR A 132 10.99 -8.28 6.15
C THR A 132 11.86 -7.04 5.98
N ALA A 133 11.34 -5.99 5.32
CA ALA A 133 12.09 -4.76 5.14
C ALA A 133 12.51 -4.15 6.48
N ARG A 134 11.60 -4.04 7.45
CA ARG A 134 11.92 -3.54 8.80
C ARG A 134 12.95 -4.41 9.51
N LYS A 135 12.82 -5.74 9.44
CA LYS A 135 13.77 -6.66 10.06
C LYS A 135 15.18 -6.56 9.46
N LEU A 136 15.28 -6.24 8.19
CA LEU A 136 16.55 -6.05 7.48
C LEU A 136 17.08 -4.61 7.55
N ASN A 137 16.40 -3.72 8.24
CA ASN A 137 16.67 -2.28 8.23
C ASN A 137 16.80 -1.77 6.80
N ALA A 138 15.73 -1.93 6.01
CA ALA A 138 15.66 -1.55 4.61
C ALA A 138 14.47 -0.63 4.35
N GLN A 139 14.62 0.26 3.38
CA GLN A 139 13.49 0.94 2.77
C GLN A 139 12.68 -0.07 1.95
N ILE A 140 11.39 0.16 1.80
CA ILE A 140 10.52 -0.66 0.96
C ILE A 140 9.76 0.22 -0.03
N HIS A 141 9.65 -0.27 -1.27
CA HIS A 141 8.73 0.19 -2.30
C HIS A 141 7.85 -1.01 -2.65
N ASP A 142 6.59 -0.94 -2.25
CA ASP A 142 5.65 -2.06 -2.35
C ASP A 142 4.59 -1.75 -3.42
N ILE A 143 4.72 -2.40 -4.56
CA ILE A 143 3.81 -2.33 -5.70
C ILE A 143 2.91 -3.56 -5.65
N ALA A 144 2.11 -3.63 -4.58
CA ALA A 144 1.21 -4.75 -4.34
C ALA A 144 -0.24 -4.31 -4.48
N GLN A 145 -1.04 -5.17 -5.06
CA GLN A 145 -2.44 -4.91 -5.37
C GLN A 145 -3.27 -6.18 -5.16
N GLY A 146 -4.32 -6.07 -4.33
CA GLY A 146 -5.26 -7.17 -4.13
C GLY A 146 -5.90 -7.64 -5.43
N GLY A 147 -6.02 -8.95 -5.60
CA GLY A 147 -6.57 -9.57 -6.79
C GLY A 147 -5.66 -9.52 -8.04
N MET A 148 -4.47 -8.93 -7.94
CA MET A 148 -3.54 -8.80 -9.07
C MET A 148 -3.00 -10.17 -9.51
N ALA A 149 -3.11 -10.45 -10.81
CA ALA A 149 -2.42 -11.55 -11.49
C ALA A 149 -1.19 -11.03 -12.24
N LEU A 150 -0.41 -11.92 -12.83
CA LEU A 150 0.74 -11.55 -13.66
C LEU A 150 0.29 -10.92 -14.98
N LEU A 151 -0.63 -11.59 -15.70
CA LEU A 151 -1.06 -11.18 -17.04
C LEU A 151 -2.35 -10.35 -17.00
N ASP A 152 -2.46 -9.40 -17.92
CA ASP A 152 -3.72 -8.72 -18.21
C ASP A 152 -4.78 -9.72 -18.70
N GLY A 153 -6.04 -9.45 -18.40
CA GLY A 153 -7.16 -10.34 -18.70
C GLY A 153 -7.27 -11.53 -17.75
N THR A 154 -6.52 -11.53 -16.66
CA THR A 154 -6.58 -12.55 -15.60
C THR A 154 -6.52 -11.89 -14.22
N GLY A 155 -6.83 -12.65 -13.17
CA GLY A 155 -6.90 -12.15 -11.80
C GLY A 155 -8.30 -11.70 -11.40
N CYS A 156 -8.38 -11.01 -10.28
CA CYS A 156 -9.61 -10.48 -9.72
C CYS A 156 -9.65 -8.95 -9.68
N PHE A 157 -8.54 -8.30 -10.02
CA PHE A 157 -8.44 -6.86 -9.97
C PHE A 157 -9.04 -6.20 -11.21
N HIS A 158 -9.94 -5.25 -11.02
CA HIS A 158 -10.60 -4.46 -12.06
C HIS A 158 -11.46 -5.31 -13.05
N GLU A 159 -12.32 -6.15 -12.50
CA GLU A 159 -13.30 -6.89 -13.33
C GLU A 159 -14.21 -5.92 -14.10
N PRO A 160 -14.60 -6.20 -15.37
CA PRO A 160 -14.29 -7.40 -16.17
C PRO A 160 -13.01 -7.28 -17.02
N ASP A 161 -12.32 -6.17 -17.01
CA ASP A 161 -11.16 -5.94 -17.90
C ASP A 161 -9.89 -6.59 -17.38
N TYR A 162 -9.85 -6.92 -16.09
CA TYR A 162 -8.73 -7.57 -15.39
C TYR A 162 -7.34 -6.97 -15.73
N ILE A 163 -6.90 -6.04 -14.90
CA ILE A 163 -5.57 -5.43 -15.05
C ILE A 163 -4.55 -6.29 -14.30
N GLY A 164 -3.54 -6.78 -15.00
CA GLY A 164 -2.45 -7.54 -14.45
C GLY A 164 -1.21 -6.69 -14.10
N MET A 165 -0.26 -7.32 -13.45
CA MET A 165 1.04 -6.69 -13.15
C MET A 165 1.78 -6.31 -14.44
N GLU A 166 1.52 -7.01 -15.54
CA GLU A 166 2.00 -6.69 -16.89
C GLU A 166 1.76 -5.22 -17.27
N THR A 167 0.59 -4.67 -16.93
CA THR A 167 0.27 -3.26 -17.14
C THR A 167 0.73 -2.37 -15.98
N ALA A 168 0.69 -2.87 -14.74
CA ALA A 168 0.82 -2.04 -13.54
C ALA A 168 2.26 -1.78 -13.09
N TRP A 169 3.22 -2.68 -13.39
CA TRP A 169 4.55 -2.74 -12.78
C TRP A 169 5.38 -1.46 -12.89
N ASP A 170 5.23 -0.72 -13.99
CA ASP A 170 5.98 0.51 -14.27
C ASP A 170 5.13 1.78 -14.10
N LYS A 171 4.03 1.70 -13.36
CA LYS A 171 3.08 2.81 -13.23
C LYS A 171 2.92 3.29 -11.79
N VAL A 172 2.81 4.59 -11.64
CA VAL A 172 2.31 5.25 -10.42
C VAL A 172 0.78 5.25 -10.40
N ARG A 173 0.17 5.33 -11.57
CA ARG A 173 -1.28 5.26 -11.75
C ARG A 173 -1.60 4.31 -12.88
N TYR A 174 -2.36 3.29 -12.58
CA TYR A 174 -2.83 2.29 -13.54
C TYR A 174 -4.34 2.05 -13.49
N HIS A 175 -5.02 2.43 -12.40
CA HIS A 175 -6.47 2.26 -12.28
C HIS A 175 -7.22 3.28 -13.15
N PRO A 176 -8.08 2.84 -14.10
CA PRO A 176 -8.72 3.74 -15.08
C PRO A 176 -9.59 4.82 -14.45
N GLN A 177 -10.28 4.54 -13.35
CA GLN A 177 -11.11 5.53 -12.65
C GLN A 177 -10.31 6.73 -12.11
N LEU A 178 -9.00 6.57 -11.92
CA LEU A 178 -8.12 7.64 -11.49
C LEU A 178 -7.56 8.47 -12.66
N GLY A 179 -7.98 8.17 -13.90
CA GLY A 179 -7.59 8.89 -15.10
C GLY A 179 -6.42 8.26 -15.86
N PRO A 180 -5.76 9.00 -16.74
CA PRO A 180 -4.69 8.46 -17.58
C PRO A 180 -3.58 7.79 -16.78
N GLN A 181 -3.02 6.72 -17.33
CA GLN A 181 -1.87 6.06 -16.78
C GLN A 181 -0.71 7.06 -16.57
N LEU A 182 0.04 6.85 -15.49
CA LEU A 182 1.21 7.66 -15.16
C LEU A 182 2.38 6.73 -14.86
N SER A 183 3.43 6.83 -15.65
CA SER A 183 4.62 5.99 -15.48
C SER A 183 5.43 6.40 -14.25
N TRP A 184 6.07 5.40 -13.64
CA TRP A 184 7.04 5.58 -12.58
C TRP A 184 8.41 5.96 -13.15
N ASN A 185 9.11 6.88 -12.49
CA ASN A 185 10.51 7.14 -12.81
C ASN A 185 11.41 6.28 -11.88
N PHE A 186 12.00 5.25 -12.44
CA PHE A 186 12.85 4.30 -11.71
C PHE A 186 14.11 4.93 -11.11
N GLU A 187 14.54 6.09 -11.57
CA GLU A 187 15.66 6.82 -10.96
C GLU A 187 15.35 7.28 -9.53
N ASN A 188 14.08 7.45 -9.20
CA ASN A 188 13.66 7.89 -7.85
C ASN A 188 13.91 6.82 -6.78
N TYR A 189 13.94 5.55 -7.18
CA TYR A 189 14.16 4.43 -6.27
C TYR A 189 14.82 3.26 -7.00
N VAL A 190 16.11 3.05 -6.71
CA VAL A 190 16.88 1.94 -7.28
C VAL A 190 17.10 0.89 -6.20
N PRO A 191 16.37 -0.25 -6.23
CA PRO A 191 16.46 -1.30 -5.24
C PRO A 191 17.73 -2.14 -5.44
N GLN A 192 18.23 -2.76 -4.36
CA GLN A 192 19.23 -3.82 -4.42
C GLN A 192 18.60 -5.21 -4.46
N LEU A 193 17.33 -5.32 -4.04
CA LEU A 193 16.57 -6.56 -4.08
C LEU A 193 15.17 -6.27 -4.62
N VAL A 194 14.76 -7.06 -5.61
CA VAL A 194 13.40 -7.10 -6.12
C VAL A 194 12.79 -8.45 -5.78
N ILE A 195 11.58 -8.43 -5.23
CA ILE A 195 10.78 -9.62 -4.93
C ILE A 195 9.54 -9.58 -5.82
N VAL A 196 9.31 -10.64 -6.57
CA VAL A 196 8.08 -10.84 -7.35
C VAL A 196 7.32 -12.00 -6.73
N ALA A 197 6.14 -11.72 -6.17
CA ALA A 197 5.29 -12.69 -5.48
C ALA A 197 3.88 -12.62 -6.07
N LEU A 198 3.71 -13.22 -7.22
CA LEU A 198 2.49 -13.27 -8.03
C LEU A 198 2.19 -14.73 -8.42
N GLY A 199 1.01 -14.98 -8.92
CA GLY A 199 0.59 -16.31 -9.41
C GLY A 199 -0.60 -16.88 -8.64
N GLN A 200 -1.01 -16.30 -7.53
CA GLN A 200 -2.13 -16.79 -6.72
C GLN A 200 -3.49 -16.50 -7.39
N ASN A 201 -3.59 -15.40 -8.13
CA ASN A 201 -4.83 -14.97 -8.78
C ASN A 201 -4.90 -15.37 -10.26
N ASP A 202 -3.85 -15.96 -10.80
CA ASP A 202 -3.70 -16.22 -12.24
C ASP A 202 -4.65 -17.29 -12.78
N SER A 203 -5.27 -18.10 -11.91
CA SER A 203 -6.28 -19.08 -12.25
C SER A 203 -7.71 -18.49 -12.41
N HIS A 204 -7.89 -17.19 -12.27
CA HIS A 204 -9.18 -16.52 -12.40
C HIS A 204 -9.18 -15.62 -13.65
N PRO A 205 -10.26 -15.50 -14.43
CA PRO A 205 -11.51 -16.25 -14.34
C PRO A 205 -11.43 -17.70 -14.88
N GLU A 206 -10.34 -18.05 -15.55
CA GLU A 206 -10.08 -19.37 -16.12
C GLU A 206 -8.71 -19.85 -15.71
N ASP A 207 -8.61 -21.11 -15.27
CA ASP A 207 -7.33 -21.73 -14.93
C ASP A 207 -6.61 -22.23 -16.20
N TYR A 208 -6.09 -21.29 -16.98
CA TYR A 208 -5.42 -21.59 -18.25
C TYR A 208 -4.17 -22.47 -18.08
N MET A 209 -3.53 -22.48 -16.91
CA MET A 209 -2.41 -23.38 -16.63
C MET A 209 -2.86 -24.83 -16.51
N LYS A 210 -4.07 -25.07 -16.01
CA LYS A 210 -4.65 -26.40 -15.87
C LYS A 210 -5.38 -26.81 -17.13
N GLU A 211 -6.11 -25.89 -17.76
CA GLU A 211 -7.02 -26.20 -18.90
C GLU A 211 -6.28 -26.30 -20.23
N ASP A 212 -5.29 -25.44 -20.46
CA ASP A 212 -4.47 -25.42 -21.67
C ASP A 212 -3.00 -25.05 -21.38
N TYR A 213 -2.26 -25.96 -20.77
CA TYR A 213 -0.85 -25.76 -20.43
C TYR A 213 0.06 -25.42 -21.63
N SER A 214 -0.34 -25.83 -22.83
CA SER A 214 0.35 -25.57 -24.10
C SER A 214 -0.15 -24.30 -24.80
N GLY A 215 -1.17 -23.65 -24.26
CA GLY A 215 -1.79 -22.49 -24.86
C GLY A 215 -0.95 -21.21 -24.71
N GLU A 216 -1.30 -20.21 -25.49
CA GLU A 216 -0.58 -18.94 -25.59
C GLU A 216 -0.46 -18.22 -24.21
N LYS A 217 -1.53 -18.19 -23.43
CA LYS A 217 -1.52 -17.58 -22.10
C LYS A 217 -0.55 -18.29 -21.16
N ALA A 218 -0.58 -19.63 -21.13
CA ALA A 218 0.31 -20.41 -20.29
C ALA A 218 1.77 -20.30 -20.72
N GLU A 219 2.03 -20.20 -22.01
CA GLU A 219 3.37 -19.96 -22.55
C GLU A 219 3.89 -18.56 -22.18
N LYS A 220 3.06 -17.54 -22.29
CA LYS A 220 3.39 -16.17 -21.92
C LYS A 220 3.67 -16.02 -20.42
N TRP A 221 2.99 -16.79 -19.58
CA TRP A 221 3.17 -16.76 -18.13
C TRP A 221 4.51 -17.40 -17.71
N ARG A 222 4.93 -18.47 -18.40
CA ARG A 222 6.21 -19.17 -18.13
C ARG A 222 7.43 -18.38 -18.60
#